data_30bbbd67cfedae3cf629032b78edd700
#
_entry.id   30bbbd67cfedae3cf629032b78edd700
#
_cell.length_a   1.000
_cell.length_b   1.000
_cell.length_c   1.000
_cell.angle_alpha   90.00
_cell.angle_beta   90.00
_cell.angle_gamma   90.00
#
_symmetry.space_group_name_H-M   'P 1'
#
loop_
_entity.id
_entity.type
_entity.pdbx_description
1 polymer ?
#
loop_
_entity_poly.entity_id
_entity_poly.type
_entity_poly.pdbx_seq_one_letter_code
_entity_poly.pdbx_strand_id
1 'polypeptide(L)'
;MHLWGKDRPWTDTELRVQNGDRVYFYGTGEVTTCPHSSCNGRSPRDLNQGSLSCKIGEEASPKNLNRFTKIQSGSSGFKSWLQARSNGALYLSVRDWNTYPPPSNYYDDNSGVYILDIFVIDPDQEEGFNRFKDALFKANPEDSSARAYLGN
;
A
#
# COMPACT_ATOMS: atom_id res chain seq x y z
N MET A 1 5.81 5.49 5.67
CA MET A 1 5.35 6.74 5.01
C MET A 1 3.88 7.02 5.33
N HIS A 2 3.44 8.27 5.18
CA HIS A 2 2.03 8.64 5.24
C HIS A 2 1.56 8.97 3.82
N LEU A 3 0.45 8.34 3.40
CA LEU A 3 -0.22 8.65 2.14
C LEU A 3 -1.60 9.21 2.47
N TRP A 4 -1.75 10.51 2.29
CA TRP A 4 -2.99 11.23 2.61
C TRP A 4 -4.01 11.04 1.48
N GLY A 5 -5.29 10.97 1.84
CA GLY A 5 -6.38 10.87 0.86
C GLY A 5 -6.38 11.99 -0.17
N LYS A 6 -5.91 13.18 0.22
CA LYS A 6 -5.79 14.38 -0.64
C LYS A 6 -4.52 14.43 -1.48
N ASP A 7 -3.56 13.53 -1.26
CA ASP A 7 -2.34 13.50 -2.06
C ASP A 7 -2.71 13.25 -3.53
N ARG A 8 -2.23 14.15 -4.38
CA ARG A 8 -2.54 14.11 -5.82
C ARG A 8 -1.86 12.93 -6.50
N PRO A 9 -2.32 12.58 -7.71
CA PRO A 9 -2.51 11.16 -8.03
C PRO A 9 -1.30 10.28 -7.78
N TRP A 10 -0.11 10.82 -7.68
CA TRP A 10 1.08 9.99 -7.49
C TRP A 10 2.07 10.63 -6.52
N THR A 11 2.21 10.03 -5.36
CA THR A 11 3.22 10.39 -4.37
C THR A 11 4.49 9.57 -4.62
N ASP A 12 5.62 10.24 -4.87
CA ASP A 12 6.94 9.58 -4.92
C ASP A 12 7.28 9.06 -3.52
N THR A 13 7.55 7.78 -3.42
CA THR A 13 7.96 7.16 -2.15
C THR A 13 9.44 7.40 -1.81
N GLU A 14 10.19 8.02 -2.72
CA GLU A 14 11.65 8.17 -2.70
C GLU A 14 12.41 6.83 -2.80
N LEU A 15 11.70 5.72 -2.91
CA LEU A 15 12.29 4.40 -3.13
C LEU A 15 12.57 4.17 -4.62
N ARG A 16 13.71 3.55 -4.88
CA ARG A 16 14.11 3.11 -6.22
C ARG A 16 14.05 1.59 -6.26
N VAL A 17 13.46 1.09 -7.32
CA VAL A 17 13.17 -0.33 -7.53
C VAL A 17 13.88 -0.80 -8.79
N GLN A 18 14.45 -1.99 -8.74
CA GLN A 18 15.07 -2.66 -9.88
C GLN A 18 14.17 -3.79 -10.39
N ASN A 19 14.36 -4.14 -11.66
CA ASN A 19 13.67 -5.29 -12.22
C ASN A 19 14.08 -6.57 -11.47
N GLY A 20 13.07 -7.29 -10.97
CA GLY A 20 13.27 -8.49 -10.16
C GLY A 20 13.00 -8.26 -8.67
N ASP A 21 13.16 -7.04 -8.16
CA ASP A 21 12.92 -6.74 -6.74
C ASP A 21 11.51 -7.14 -6.31
N ARG A 22 11.41 -7.58 -5.06
CA ARG A 22 10.15 -7.77 -4.38
C ARG A 22 9.84 -6.57 -3.51
N VAL A 23 8.68 -5.98 -3.72
CA VAL A 23 8.21 -4.84 -2.95
C VAL A 23 7.07 -5.31 -2.05
N TYR A 24 7.28 -5.22 -0.74
CA TYR A 24 6.30 -5.58 0.27
C TYR A 24 5.69 -4.32 0.86
N PHE A 25 4.38 -4.34 1.01
CA PHE A 25 3.60 -3.26 1.59
C PHE A 25 2.91 -3.76 2.85
N TYR A 26 3.08 -3.05 3.93
CA TYR A 26 2.36 -3.24 5.18
C TYR A 26 1.75 -1.92 5.56
N GLY A 27 0.54 -1.93 6.06
CA GLY A 27 -0.08 -0.67 6.39
C GLY A 27 -1.36 -0.77 7.20
N THR A 28 -1.74 0.38 7.71
CA THR A 28 -2.96 0.62 8.48
C THR A 28 -3.61 1.92 8.04
N GLY A 29 -4.79 2.19 8.57
CA GLY A 29 -5.53 3.42 8.31
C GLY A 29 -6.63 3.26 7.28
N GLU A 30 -7.35 4.35 7.08
CA GLU A 30 -8.46 4.42 6.15
C GLU A 30 -8.48 5.78 5.43
N VAL A 31 -9.04 5.78 4.23
CA VAL A 31 -9.27 6.99 3.44
C VAL A 31 -10.72 6.99 2.99
N THR A 32 -11.37 8.12 3.16
CA THR A 32 -12.68 8.39 2.60
C THR A 32 -12.51 9.10 1.27
N THR A 33 -12.93 8.46 0.18
CA THR A 33 -12.80 8.99 -1.19
C THR A 33 -14.07 9.65 -1.69
N CYS A 34 -15.09 9.78 -0.87
CA CYS A 34 -16.31 10.51 -1.21
C CYS A 34 -17.17 10.69 0.04
N PRO A 35 -17.01 11.79 0.77
CA PRO A 35 -17.74 12.05 2.02
C PRO A 35 -19.19 12.50 1.81
N HIS A 36 -19.63 12.74 0.57
CA HIS A 36 -20.94 13.32 0.27
C HIS A 36 -22.00 12.27 0.01
N SER A 37 -23.25 12.58 0.36
CA SER A 37 -24.43 11.74 0.11
C SER A 37 -24.67 11.42 -1.38
N SER A 38 -24.16 12.26 -2.28
CA SER A 38 -24.18 12.05 -3.73
C SER A 38 -23.33 10.85 -4.20
N CYS A 39 -22.47 10.33 -3.35
CA CYS A 39 -21.60 9.19 -3.65
C CYS A 39 -22.22 7.84 -3.36
N ASN A 40 -23.56 7.75 -3.28
CA ASN A 40 -24.30 6.52 -3.03
C ASN A 40 -23.85 5.77 -1.75
N GLY A 41 -23.58 6.50 -0.67
CA GLY A 41 -23.27 5.91 0.62
C GLY A 41 -21.95 5.11 0.64
N ARG A 42 -20.98 5.48 -0.19
CA ARG A 42 -19.66 4.87 -0.13
C ARG A 42 -19.03 5.20 1.21
N SER A 43 -19.03 4.23 2.09
CA SER A 43 -18.37 4.29 3.39
C SER A 43 -16.87 4.53 3.26
N PRO A 44 -16.23 5.01 4.32
CA PRO A 44 -14.78 5.05 4.40
C PRO A 44 -14.19 3.72 3.94
N ARG A 45 -13.18 3.78 3.07
CA ARG A 45 -12.51 2.59 2.56
C ARG A 45 -11.26 2.33 3.37
N ASP A 46 -11.25 1.22 4.05
CA ASP A 46 -10.00 0.67 4.54
C ASP A 46 -9.18 0.14 3.35
N LEU A 47 -7.91 -0.09 3.57
CA LEU A 47 -7.00 -0.63 2.55
C LEU A 47 -7.41 -2.02 2.04
N ASN A 48 -8.24 -2.76 2.78
CA ASN A 48 -8.75 -4.06 2.36
C ASN A 48 -9.72 -3.98 1.17
N GLN A 49 -10.20 -2.78 0.84
CA GLN A 49 -11.14 -2.56 -0.24
C GLN A 49 -10.50 -2.16 -1.58
N GLY A 50 -9.18 -2.30 -1.70
CA GLY A 50 -8.47 -2.12 -2.96
C GLY A 50 -8.31 -0.67 -3.41
N SER A 51 -8.19 0.24 -2.46
CA SER A 51 -8.07 1.67 -2.74
C SER A 51 -6.63 2.18 -2.89
N LEU A 52 -5.64 1.30 -2.95
CA LEU A 52 -4.24 1.65 -3.19
C LEU A 52 -3.78 1.17 -4.56
N SER A 53 -3.07 2.02 -5.26
CA SER A 53 -2.42 1.73 -6.54
C SER A 53 -0.95 2.11 -6.49
N CYS A 54 -0.14 1.45 -7.29
CA CYS A 54 1.28 1.77 -7.46
C CYS A 54 1.67 1.81 -8.93
N LYS A 55 2.77 2.48 -9.22
CA LYS A 55 3.49 2.39 -10.50
C LYS A 55 4.99 2.47 -10.25
N ILE A 56 5.79 1.89 -11.16
CA ILE A 56 7.24 1.96 -11.15
C ILE A 56 7.67 2.72 -12.40
N GLY A 57 8.24 3.91 -12.19
CA GLY A 57 8.53 4.87 -13.25
C GLY A 57 7.39 5.86 -13.47
N GLU A 58 7.76 7.08 -13.89
CA GLU A 58 6.83 8.20 -14.00
C GLU A 58 5.74 7.94 -15.05
N GLU A 59 6.10 7.42 -16.20
CA GLU A 59 5.21 7.14 -17.33
C GLU A 59 4.56 5.73 -17.28
N ALA A 60 4.82 4.96 -16.22
CA ALA A 60 4.30 3.60 -16.14
C ALA A 60 2.79 3.56 -15.90
N SER A 61 2.14 2.56 -16.48
CA SER A 61 0.73 2.29 -16.23
C SER A 61 0.51 1.85 -14.77
N PRO A 62 -0.56 2.35 -14.13
CA PRO A 62 -0.89 2.00 -12.76
C PRO A 62 -1.21 0.52 -12.60
N LYS A 63 -0.81 -0.03 -11.45
CA LYS A 63 -1.22 -1.37 -11.00
C LYS A 63 -1.98 -1.22 -9.69
N ASN A 64 -3.12 -1.89 -9.63
CA ASN A 64 -3.87 -1.98 -8.39
C ASN A 64 -3.20 -2.99 -7.46
N LEU A 65 -3.00 -2.61 -6.21
CA LEU A 65 -2.52 -3.50 -5.15
C LEU A 65 -3.72 -4.25 -4.54
N ASN A 66 -4.49 -4.93 -5.37
CA ASN A 66 -5.79 -5.56 -4.99
C ASN A 66 -5.66 -6.87 -4.20
N ARG A 67 -4.46 -7.31 -3.86
CA ARG A 67 -4.25 -8.56 -3.12
C ARG A 67 -3.93 -8.29 -1.66
N PHE A 68 -4.74 -7.44 -1.04
CA PHE A 68 -4.60 -7.21 0.39
C PHE A 68 -5.24 -8.37 1.15
N THR A 69 -4.44 -9.08 1.91
CA THR A 69 -4.94 -10.03 2.89
C THR A 69 -5.11 -9.30 4.20
N LYS A 70 -6.32 -9.32 4.77
CA LYS A 70 -6.52 -8.89 6.16
C LYS A 70 -5.53 -9.63 7.05
N ILE A 71 -4.81 -8.88 7.87
CA ILE A 71 -3.83 -9.47 8.76
C ILE A 71 -4.55 -10.28 9.86
N GLN A 72 -5.72 -9.79 10.29
CA GLN A 72 -6.54 -10.46 11.30
C GLN A 72 -7.99 -9.99 11.21
N SER A 73 -8.96 -10.84 11.56
CA SER A 73 -10.36 -10.42 11.65
C SER A 73 -10.50 -9.27 12.65
N GLY A 74 -11.02 -8.14 12.19
CA GLY A 74 -11.20 -6.91 12.99
C GLY A 74 -10.02 -5.94 13.00
N SER A 75 -8.86 -6.25 12.38
CA SER A 75 -7.77 -5.29 12.25
C SER A 75 -7.94 -4.42 11.00
N SER A 76 -7.56 -3.15 11.11
CA SER A 76 -7.43 -2.23 9.97
C SER A 76 -6.12 -2.41 9.19
N GLY A 77 -5.30 -3.42 9.56
CA GLY A 77 -4.02 -3.69 8.93
C GLY A 77 -4.15 -4.52 7.65
N PHE A 78 -3.23 -4.32 6.73
CA PHE A 78 -3.14 -5.08 5.49
C PHE A 78 -1.69 -5.36 5.12
N LYS A 79 -1.50 -6.39 4.28
CA LYS A 79 -0.24 -6.68 3.61
C LYS A 79 -0.47 -7.01 2.14
N SER A 80 0.48 -6.62 1.31
CA SER A 80 0.53 -6.95 -0.11
C SER A 80 1.95 -7.00 -0.59
N TRP A 81 2.20 -7.60 -1.74
CA TRP A 81 3.48 -7.56 -2.40
C TRP A 81 3.34 -7.58 -3.92
N LEU A 82 4.38 -7.12 -4.59
CA LEU A 82 4.53 -7.25 -6.03
C LEU A 82 5.99 -7.56 -6.38
N GLN A 83 6.22 -8.19 -7.54
CA GLN A 83 7.53 -8.26 -8.15
C GLN A 83 7.66 -7.13 -9.18
N ALA A 84 8.71 -6.34 -9.07
CA ALA A 84 9.03 -5.30 -10.03
C ALA A 84 9.40 -5.93 -11.38
N ARG A 85 8.88 -5.34 -12.46
CA ARG A 85 9.17 -5.76 -13.85
C ARG A 85 9.89 -4.68 -14.64
N SER A 86 10.34 -3.63 -13.97
CA SER A 86 11.07 -2.50 -14.56
C SER A 86 11.87 -1.81 -13.47
N ASN A 87 12.88 -1.04 -13.88
CA ASN A 87 13.60 -0.14 -12.98
C ASN A 87 12.85 1.18 -12.90
N GLY A 88 12.92 1.86 -11.74
CA GLY A 88 12.37 3.20 -11.61
C GLY A 88 12.02 3.60 -10.18
N ALA A 89 11.54 4.82 -10.05
CA ALA A 89 10.94 5.31 -8.80
C ALA A 89 9.61 4.61 -8.54
N LEU A 90 9.35 4.27 -7.30
CA LEU A 90 8.07 3.74 -6.86
C LEU A 90 7.14 4.89 -6.49
N TYR A 91 5.98 4.92 -7.10
CA TYR A 91 4.91 5.86 -6.79
C TYR A 91 3.71 5.13 -6.23
N LEU A 92 3.03 5.78 -5.29
CA LEU A 92 1.76 5.32 -4.71
C LEU A 92 0.65 6.33 -4.93
N SER A 93 -0.56 5.84 -4.98
CA SER A 93 -1.77 6.67 -5.06
C SER A 93 -2.93 6.02 -4.33
N VAL A 94 -3.72 6.84 -3.66
CA VAL A 94 -5.08 6.47 -3.27
C VAL A 94 -5.91 6.36 -4.54
N ARG A 95 -6.57 5.22 -4.73
CA ARG A 95 -7.39 5.01 -5.93
C ARG A 95 -8.78 5.63 -5.74
N ASP A 96 -8.97 6.76 -6.34
CA ASP A 96 -10.25 7.45 -6.39
C ASP A 96 -10.68 7.75 -7.84
N TRP A 97 -10.51 6.78 -8.73
CA TRP A 97 -10.89 6.94 -10.14
C TRP A 97 -11.40 5.64 -10.77
N ASN A 98 -12.27 5.80 -11.75
CA ASN A 98 -12.72 4.71 -12.64
C ASN A 98 -12.03 4.77 -14.01
N THR A 99 -11.48 5.94 -14.39
CA THR A 99 -10.76 6.19 -15.64
C THR A 99 -9.38 6.75 -15.32
N TYR A 100 -8.39 6.45 -16.15
CA TYR A 100 -7.04 6.98 -16.03
C TYR A 100 -6.68 7.81 -17.27
N PRO A 101 -6.07 9.00 -17.12
CA PRO A 101 -5.74 9.70 -15.87
C PRO A 101 -6.99 10.19 -15.12
N PRO A 102 -6.93 10.25 -13.77
CA PRO A 102 -8.06 10.75 -13.00
C PRO A 102 -8.26 12.26 -13.21
N PRO A 103 -9.51 12.75 -13.17
CA PRO A 103 -9.77 14.18 -13.12
C PRO A 103 -9.07 14.84 -11.92
N SER A 104 -8.56 16.06 -12.12
CA SER A 104 -7.72 16.74 -11.12
C SER A 104 -8.42 17.07 -9.80
N ASN A 105 -9.75 17.13 -9.81
CA ASN A 105 -10.57 17.49 -8.63
C ASN A 105 -11.04 16.28 -7.81
N TYR A 106 -10.75 15.04 -8.24
CA TYR A 106 -11.22 13.85 -7.53
C TYR A 106 -10.65 13.68 -6.13
N TYR A 107 -9.51 14.30 -5.87
CA TYR A 107 -8.82 14.21 -4.58
C TYR A 107 -9.19 15.31 -3.60
N ASP A 108 -9.93 16.33 -4.04
CA ASP A 108 -10.16 17.55 -3.23
C ASP A 108 -11.11 17.29 -2.04
N ASP A 109 -12.00 16.31 -2.15
CA ASP A 109 -12.96 15.92 -1.12
C ASP A 109 -12.52 14.69 -0.29
N ASN A 110 -11.38 14.10 -0.62
CA ASN A 110 -10.83 12.97 0.12
C ASN A 110 -10.37 13.39 1.52
N SER A 111 -10.46 12.48 2.46
CA SER A 111 -9.95 12.65 3.83
C SER A 111 -9.35 11.34 4.36
N GLY A 112 -8.61 11.45 5.49
CA GLY A 112 -7.96 10.29 6.09
C GLY A 112 -6.54 10.06 5.57
N VAL A 113 -5.91 9.01 6.07
CA VAL A 113 -4.50 8.69 5.79
C VAL A 113 -4.26 7.19 5.87
N TYR A 114 -3.42 6.70 4.97
CA TYR A 114 -2.79 5.38 5.09
C TYR A 114 -1.38 5.53 5.64
N ILE A 115 -1.04 4.72 6.64
CA ILE A 115 0.29 4.60 7.21
C ILE A 115 0.90 3.34 6.63
N LEU A 116 2.01 3.48 5.89
CA LEU A 116 2.61 2.43 5.09
C LEU A 116 4.08 2.21 5.46
N ASP A 117 4.44 0.95 5.69
CA ASP A 117 5.81 0.48 5.66
C ASP A 117 6.05 -0.27 4.35
N ILE A 118 7.11 0.11 3.65
CA ILE A 118 7.44 -0.41 2.32
C ILE A 118 8.85 -0.95 2.37
N PHE A 119 9.01 -2.22 1.98
CA PHE A 119 10.30 -2.88 1.90
C PHE A 119 10.58 -3.24 0.44
N VAL A 120 11.70 -2.78 -0.07
CA VAL A 120 12.23 -3.19 -1.38
C VAL A 120 13.33 -4.20 -1.13
N ILE A 121 13.14 -5.42 -1.57
CA ILE A 121 14.02 -6.55 -1.31
C ILE A 121 14.55 -7.06 -2.64
N ASP A 122 15.87 -6.98 -2.80
CA ASP A 122 16.57 -7.67 -3.87
C ASP A 122 16.34 -9.20 -3.73
N PRO A 123 16.13 -9.94 -4.81
CA PRO A 123 15.99 -11.40 -4.77
C PRO A 123 17.10 -12.11 -3.98
N ASP A 124 18.33 -11.62 -4.06
CA ASP A 124 19.46 -12.18 -3.35
C ASP A 124 19.42 -11.92 -1.82
N GLN A 125 18.63 -10.97 -1.39
CA GLN A 125 18.44 -10.59 0.02
C GLN A 125 17.20 -11.22 0.67
N GLU A 126 16.38 -11.92 -0.08
CA GLU A 126 15.10 -12.45 0.41
C GLU A 126 15.26 -13.39 1.61
N GLU A 127 16.29 -14.24 1.60
CA GLU A 127 16.58 -15.11 2.74
C GLU A 127 16.93 -14.30 3.99
N GLY A 128 17.68 -13.22 3.85
CA GLY A 128 17.99 -12.28 4.95
C GLY A 128 16.73 -11.63 5.50
N PHE A 129 15.82 -11.21 4.64
CA PHE A 129 14.55 -10.63 5.04
C PHE A 129 13.66 -11.63 5.80
N ASN A 130 13.61 -12.88 5.35
CA ASN A 130 12.87 -13.93 6.04
C ASN A 130 13.48 -14.21 7.42
N ARG A 131 14.80 -14.31 7.52
CA ARG A 131 15.50 -14.46 8.82
C ARG A 131 15.22 -13.28 9.76
N PHE A 132 15.16 -12.06 9.24
CA PHE A 132 14.80 -10.88 10.04
C PHE A 132 13.37 -10.99 10.59
N LYS A 133 12.39 -11.37 9.76
CA LYS A 133 11.01 -11.61 10.20
C LYS A 133 10.95 -12.66 11.30
N ASP A 134 11.62 -13.80 11.12
CA ASP A 134 11.65 -14.88 12.10
C ASP A 134 12.28 -14.46 13.43
N ALA A 135 13.36 -13.67 13.37
CA ALA A 135 14.00 -13.11 14.57
C ALA A 135 13.07 -12.15 15.32
N LEU A 136 12.35 -11.30 14.59
CA LEU A 136 11.39 -10.37 15.16
C LEU A 136 10.24 -11.12 15.87
N PHE A 137 9.74 -12.20 15.28
CA PHE A 137 8.70 -13.03 15.88
C PHE A 137 9.16 -13.77 17.12
N LYS A 138 10.43 -14.24 17.13
CA LYS A 138 11.02 -14.89 18.32
C LYS A 138 11.22 -13.91 19.46
N ALA A 139 11.61 -12.67 19.16
CA ALA A 139 11.81 -11.63 20.16
C ALA A 139 10.49 -11.14 20.79
N ASN A 140 9.38 -11.24 20.04
CA ASN A 140 8.07 -10.77 20.47
C ASN A 140 7.00 -11.87 20.32
N PRO A 141 7.11 -12.99 21.04
CA PRO A 141 6.21 -14.14 20.85
C PRO A 141 4.76 -13.85 21.25
N GLU A 142 4.57 -12.91 22.18
CA GLU A 142 3.25 -12.51 22.67
C GLU A 142 2.63 -11.39 21.81
N ASP A 143 3.43 -10.77 20.92
CA ASP A 143 2.94 -9.71 20.04
C ASP A 143 2.25 -10.31 18.82
N SER A 144 0.96 -10.63 19.00
CA SER A 144 0.12 -11.10 17.90
C SER A 144 0.01 -10.07 16.76
N SER A 145 0.22 -8.77 17.08
CA SER A 145 0.18 -7.72 16.07
C SER A 145 1.42 -7.74 15.17
N ALA A 146 2.62 -7.98 15.71
CA ALA A 146 3.83 -8.14 14.91
C ALA A 146 3.74 -9.36 14.00
N ARG A 147 3.23 -10.49 14.49
CA ARG A 147 2.98 -11.69 13.66
C ARG A 147 1.94 -11.44 12.58
N ALA A 148 0.85 -10.77 12.95
CA ALA A 148 -0.18 -10.39 11.99
C ALA A 148 0.36 -9.42 10.94
N TYR A 149 1.22 -8.49 11.36
CA TYR A 149 1.78 -7.45 10.51
C TYR A 149 2.81 -7.98 9.50
N LEU A 150 3.76 -8.82 9.94
CA LEU A 150 4.85 -9.34 9.12
C LEU A 150 4.70 -10.83 8.73
N GLY A 151 3.69 -11.50 9.25
CA GLY A 151 3.46 -12.93 9.06
C GLY A 151 3.17 -13.34 7.61
N ASN A 152 3.27 -14.63 7.33
CA ASN A 152 3.20 -15.30 6.02
C ASN A 152 2.04 -14.89 5.12
#